data_96f6629109a1f69f71ca33f40a8ebed2
#
_entry.id   96f6629109a1f69f71ca33f40a8ebed2
#
_cell.length_a   1.000
_cell.length_b   1.000
_cell.length_c   1.000
_cell.angle_alpha   90.00
_cell.angle_beta   90.00
_cell.angle_gamma   90.00
#
_symmetry.space_group_name_H-M   'P 1'
#
loop_
_entity.id
_entity.type
_entity.pdbx_description
1 polymer ?
#
loop_
_entity_poly.entity_id
_entity_poly.type
_entity_poly.pdbx_seq_one_letter_code
_entity_poly.pdbx_strand_id
1 'polypeptide(L)'
;MRALVAVFWAATLAACAPQVAPTGPYSITPSISETIFLTADGLSLHKRHWLPAAEPQGVVLAVHGFNDYSKSFDVVPDAPGVGPVLAAAGYAVYAYDQRGFGKSPHVGLWPGENQIARDFADFALTLDRRYPNIPLYAIGVSMGGAVIITAMTSDDPPPVDAAVLVAPAVWSRSTMPFSYRIALWLGAHTMPSAKPSGRGLGRQASDNIEMLRDASRDLLFIKETRIDSIYGLTNLMDLAQSNVGRMPVPTLYLYGAKDQIIPKNATVIAVEKFLSEPKGRRVAFYDNGWHMMLRDLDAERVLVDIDAFLKDPSQPLPSGADIDAVERLKTAKK
;
A
#
# COMPACT_ATOMS: atom_id res chain seq x y z
N MET A 1 34.21 -16.88 -33.42
CA MET A 1 32.88 -17.52 -33.28
C MET A 1 32.49 -17.88 -31.83
N ARG A 2 33.34 -18.52 -31.02
CA ARG A 2 32.99 -18.92 -29.65
C ARG A 2 32.68 -17.72 -28.73
N ALA A 3 33.39 -16.60 -28.83
CA ALA A 3 33.13 -15.40 -28.01
C ALA A 3 31.80 -14.69 -28.36
N LEU A 4 31.44 -14.63 -29.65
CA LEU A 4 30.17 -14.04 -30.09
C LEU A 4 28.95 -14.87 -29.66
N VAL A 5 29.07 -16.20 -29.64
CA VAL A 5 28.03 -17.10 -29.16
C VAL A 5 27.82 -16.93 -27.65
N ALA A 6 28.92 -16.82 -26.86
CA ALA A 6 28.82 -16.61 -25.41
C ALA A 6 28.17 -15.26 -25.03
N VAL A 7 28.46 -14.19 -25.78
CA VAL A 7 27.84 -12.86 -25.60
C VAL A 7 26.35 -12.91 -25.95
N PHE A 8 25.98 -13.63 -27.02
CA PHE A 8 24.56 -13.77 -27.38
C PHE A 8 23.76 -14.57 -26.35
N TRP A 9 24.32 -15.65 -25.78
CA TRP A 9 23.70 -16.40 -24.70
C TRP A 9 23.59 -15.58 -23.37
N ALA A 10 24.59 -14.78 -23.04
CA ALA A 10 24.56 -13.90 -21.88
C ALA A 10 23.51 -12.79 -22.02
N ALA A 11 23.37 -12.22 -23.23
CA ALA A 11 22.35 -11.21 -23.52
C ALA A 11 20.91 -11.77 -23.45
N THR A 12 20.69 -13.02 -23.92
CA THR A 12 19.36 -13.68 -23.83
C THR A 12 18.99 -14.06 -22.41
N LEU A 13 19.94 -14.45 -21.56
CA LEU A 13 19.71 -14.74 -20.15
C LEU A 13 19.36 -13.47 -19.35
N ALA A 14 19.98 -12.32 -19.67
CA ALA A 14 19.65 -11.04 -19.03
C ALA A 14 18.25 -10.54 -19.40
N ALA A 15 17.75 -10.83 -20.61
CA ALA A 15 16.42 -10.47 -21.07
C ALA A 15 15.29 -11.27 -20.36
N CYS A 16 15.63 -12.40 -19.71
CA CYS A 16 14.70 -13.27 -19.00
C CYS A 16 14.71 -13.04 -17.48
N ALA A 17 15.46 -12.08 -16.95
CA ALA A 17 15.42 -11.74 -15.52
C ALA A 17 14.30 -10.73 -15.20
N PRO A 18 13.68 -10.80 -14.01
CA PRO A 18 12.77 -9.75 -13.54
C PRO A 18 13.44 -8.37 -13.62
N GLN A 19 12.74 -7.42 -14.21
CA GLN A 19 13.25 -6.05 -14.37
C GLN A 19 12.79 -5.18 -13.20
N VAL A 20 13.70 -4.33 -12.70
CA VAL A 20 13.43 -3.34 -11.67
C VAL A 20 13.65 -1.95 -12.26
N ALA A 21 12.83 -0.99 -11.87
CA ALA A 21 12.99 0.40 -12.28
C ALA A 21 14.38 0.92 -11.86
N PRO A 22 15.10 1.62 -12.74
CA PRO A 22 16.42 2.15 -12.40
C PRO A 22 16.33 3.19 -11.29
N THR A 23 17.33 3.23 -10.42
CA THR A 23 17.53 4.23 -9.37
C THR A 23 18.74 5.10 -9.69
N GLY A 24 18.67 6.39 -9.40
CA GLY A 24 19.80 7.30 -9.43
C GLY A 24 20.67 7.24 -8.17
N PRO A 25 21.78 8.00 -8.13
CA PRO A 25 22.56 8.17 -6.91
C PRO A 25 21.78 8.98 -5.86
N TYR A 26 21.84 8.59 -4.61
CA TYR A 26 21.19 9.29 -3.49
C TYR A 26 22.00 10.54 -3.11
N SER A 27 21.89 11.59 -3.88
CA SER A 27 22.70 12.83 -3.74
C SER A 27 21.85 14.09 -3.53
N ILE A 28 20.53 13.97 -3.54
CA ILE A 28 19.60 15.08 -3.45
C ILE A 28 18.89 15.04 -2.10
N THR A 29 18.71 16.19 -1.45
CA THR A 29 17.83 16.29 -0.29
C THR A 29 16.38 16.24 -0.77
N PRO A 30 15.59 15.25 -0.31
CA PRO A 30 14.19 15.15 -0.69
C PRO A 30 13.40 16.41 -0.35
N SER A 31 12.52 16.81 -1.27
CA SER A 31 11.72 18.02 -1.13
C SER A 31 10.35 17.89 -1.77
N ILE A 32 9.41 18.75 -1.34
CA ILE A 32 8.05 18.81 -1.90
C ILE A 32 7.76 20.18 -2.49
N SER A 33 7.15 20.18 -3.67
CA SER A 33 6.53 21.34 -4.29
C SER A 33 5.00 21.17 -4.31
N GLU A 34 4.29 21.99 -5.09
CA GLU A 34 2.82 21.93 -5.18
C GLU A 34 2.31 20.54 -5.62
N THR A 35 2.92 19.97 -6.65
CA THR A 35 2.45 18.71 -7.28
C THR A 35 3.49 17.61 -7.33
N ILE A 36 4.71 17.85 -6.84
CA ILE A 36 5.84 16.92 -6.94
C ILE A 36 6.45 16.68 -5.57
N PHE A 37 6.81 15.43 -5.32
CA PHE A 37 7.79 15.00 -4.34
C PHE A 37 9.06 14.61 -5.09
N LEU A 38 10.18 15.30 -4.82
CA LEU A 38 11.50 14.99 -5.35
C LEU A 38 12.20 14.04 -4.39
N THR A 39 12.56 12.85 -4.87
CA THR A 39 13.23 11.81 -4.08
C THR A 39 14.72 12.04 -3.94
N ALA A 40 15.40 11.31 -3.02
CA ALA A 40 16.84 11.42 -2.80
C ALA A 40 17.68 11.03 -4.02
N ASP A 41 17.16 10.19 -4.92
CA ASP A 41 17.80 9.80 -6.19
C ASP A 41 17.37 10.66 -7.39
N GLY A 42 16.69 11.79 -7.13
CA GLY A 42 16.34 12.79 -8.14
C GLY A 42 15.10 12.48 -8.97
N LEU A 43 14.31 11.47 -8.59
CA LEU A 43 13.08 11.16 -9.30
C LEU A 43 11.93 12.07 -8.82
N SER A 44 11.17 12.62 -9.77
CA SER A 44 9.99 13.44 -9.49
C SER A 44 8.75 12.55 -9.42
N LEU A 45 8.20 12.34 -8.23
CA LEU A 45 6.95 11.62 -8.00
C LEU A 45 5.78 12.60 -7.92
N HIS A 46 4.72 12.33 -8.68
CA HIS A 46 3.51 13.17 -8.62
C HIS A 46 2.84 13.02 -7.26
N LYS A 47 2.40 14.14 -6.66
CA LYS A 47 1.67 14.11 -5.39
C LYS A 47 0.38 14.93 -5.43
N ARG A 48 -0.53 14.57 -4.53
CA ARG A 48 -1.75 15.30 -4.17
C ARG A 48 -1.66 15.71 -2.71
N HIS A 49 -2.44 16.72 -2.33
CA HIS A 49 -2.61 17.07 -0.93
C HIS A 49 -3.98 17.72 -0.72
N TRP A 50 -4.45 17.58 0.49
CA TRP A 50 -5.68 18.19 0.99
C TRP A 50 -5.32 18.84 2.32
N LEU A 51 -5.49 20.15 2.42
CA LEU A 51 -5.09 20.93 3.59
C LEU A 51 -6.32 21.39 4.36
N PRO A 52 -6.26 21.43 5.69
CA PRO A 52 -7.31 21.98 6.52
C PRO A 52 -7.36 23.51 6.37
N ALA A 53 -8.48 24.12 6.77
CA ALA A 53 -8.65 25.57 6.74
C ALA A 53 -7.82 26.32 7.80
N ALA A 54 -7.37 25.62 8.86
CA ALA A 54 -6.55 26.15 9.95
C ALA A 54 -5.23 25.39 10.06
N GLU A 55 -4.38 25.72 11.02
CA GLU A 55 -3.18 24.97 11.34
C GLU A 55 -3.53 23.48 11.60
N PRO A 56 -2.80 22.56 10.98
CA PRO A 56 -3.12 21.14 11.08
C PRO A 56 -2.87 20.59 12.49
N GLN A 57 -3.81 19.81 13.01
CA GLN A 57 -3.64 19.06 14.25
C GLN A 57 -2.80 17.78 14.08
N GLY A 58 -2.57 17.36 12.84
CA GLY A 58 -1.77 16.20 12.47
C GLY A 58 -1.51 16.19 10.97
N VAL A 59 -0.50 15.46 10.55
CA VAL A 59 -0.14 15.25 9.14
C VAL A 59 -0.39 13.79 8.80
N VAL A 60 -1.00 13.49 7.65
CA VAL A 60 -1.26 12.14 7.18
C VAL A 60 -0.55 11.91 5.85
N LEU A 61 0.31 10.89 5.79
CA LEU A 61 0.89 10.38 4.55
C LEU A 61 0.14 9.13 4.12
N ALA A 62 -0.62 9.23 3.01
CA ALA A 62 -1.43 8.15 2.47
C ALA A 62 -0.73 7.45 1.30
N VAL A 63 -0.67 6.11 1.33
CA VAL A 63 0.07 5.26 0.41
C VAL A 63 -0.88 4.29 -0.29
N HIS A 64 -0.99 4.42 -1.62
CA HIS A 64 -1.97 3.68 -2.43
C HIS A 64 -1.60 2.21 -2.66
N GLY A 65 -2.58 1.43 -3.12
CA GLY A 65 -2.45 0.01 -3.47
C GLY A 65 -1.77 -0.23 -4.82
N PHE A 66 -1.51 -1.50 -5.12
CA PHE A 66 -0.91 -1.93 -6.38
C PHE A 66 -1.80 -1.59 -7.58
N ASN A 67 -1.19 -1.14 -8.68
CA ASN A 67 -1.85 -0.69 -9.91
C ASN A 67 -2.72 0.58 -9.78
N ASP A 68 -2.81 1.17 -8.59
CA ASP A 68 -3.55 2.37 -8.27
C ASP A 68 -2.61 3.60 -8.21
N TYR A 69 -3.09 4.74 -7.78
CA TYR A 69 -2.31 5.97 -7.62
C TYR A 69 -2.97 6.93 -6.62
N SER A 70 -2.39 8.08 -6.35
CA SER A 70 -2.81 9.01 -5.30
C SER A 70 -4.27 9.49 -5.40
N LYS A 71 -4.91 9.45 -6.59
CA LYS A 71 -6.35 9.75 -6.77
C LYS A 71 -7.24 8.82 -5.94
N SER A 72 -6.77 7.65 -5.53
CA SER A 72 -7.54 6.72 -4.70
C SER A 72 -7.97 7.27 -3.35
N PHE A 73 -7.36 8.37 -2.92
CA PHE A 73 -7.69 9.08 -1.69
C PHE A 73 -8.57 10.32 -1.90
N ASP A 74 -8.90 10.65 -3.14
CA ASP A 74 -9.80 11.73 -3.50
C ASP A 74 -11.27 11.28 -3.48
N VAL A 75 -12.20 12.20 -3.65
CA VAL A 75 -13.61 11.89 -3.86
C VAL A 75 -13.76 10.96 -5.07
N VAL A 76 -14.51 9.90 -4.89
CA VAL A 76 -14.90 8.98 -5.97
C VAL A 76 -16.43 8.83 -5.97
N PRO A 77 -17.05 8.30 -7.02
CA PRO A 77 -18.48 8.04 -7.01
C PRO A 77 -18.91 7.32 -5.73
N ASP A 78 -19.93 7.83 -5.08
CA ASP A 78 -20.57 7.28 -3.86
C ASP A 78 -19.62 7.07 -2.65
N ALA A 79 -18.44 7.73 -2.63
CA ALA A 79 -17.55 7.72 -1.45
C ALA A 79 -16.82 9.07 -1.29
N PRO A 80 -16.68 9.57 -0.03
CA PRO A 80 -16.29 10.95 0.23
C PRO A 80 -14.79 11.25 0.06
N GLY A 81 -13.95 10.20 -0.05
CA GLY A 81 -12.50 10.32 -0.14
C GLY A 81 -11.80 10.57 1.18
N VAL A 82 -10.68 9.88 1.37
CA VAL A 82 -9.86 9.98 2.60
C VAL A 82 -9.29 11.38 2.78
N GLY A 83 -8.71 11.95 1.69
CA GLY A 83 -8.08 13.25 1.73
C GLY A 83 -9.04 14.37 2.17
N PRO A 84 -10.17 14.58 1.47
CA PRO A 84 -11.14 15.59 1.85
C PRO A 84 -11.73 15.41 3.25
N VAL A 85 -12.06 14.19 3.66
CA VAL A 85 -12.66 13.91 4.97
C VAL A 85 -11.67 14.22 6.09
N LEU A 86 -10.44 13.74 6.01
CA LEU A 86 -9.44 14.01 7.05
C LEU A 86 -8.97 15.47 7.02
N ALA A 87 -8.93 16.13 5.85
CA ALA A 87 -8.66 17.58 5.81
C ALA A 87 -9.76 18.39 6.51
N ALA A 88 -11.02 18.04 6.31
CA ALA A 88 -12.15 18.64 7.04
C ALA A 88 -12.09 18.36 8.56
N ALA A 89 -11.52 17.21 8.96
CA ALA A 89 -11.27 16.86 10.35
C ALA A 89 -10.02 17.55 10.94
N GLY A 90 -9.28 18.36 10.16
CA GLY A 90 -8.14 19.16 10.64
C GLY A 90 -6.75 18.57 10.38
N TYR A 91 -6.62 17.57 9.50
CA TYR A 91 -5.32 16.99 9.12
C TYR A 91 -4.79 17.58 7.81
N ALA A 92 -3.48 17.79 7.70
CA ALA A 92 -2.83 17.99 6.42
C ALA A 92 -2.56 16.62 5.77
N VAL A 93 -3.30 16.28 4.71
CA VAL A 93 -3.21 14.96 4.07
C VAL A 93 -2.37 15.06 2.81
N TYR A 94 -1.42 14.16 2.66
CA TYR A 94 -0.56 14.01 1.49
C TYR A 94 -0.65 12.59 0.93
N ALA A 95 -0.67 12.47 -0.40
CA ALA A 95 -0.56 11.22 -1.10
C ALA A 95 0.31 11.40 -2.34
N TYR A 96 1.06 10.39 -2.73
CA TYR A 96 1.90 10.44 -3.93
C TYR A 96 1.67 9.22 -4.81
N ASP A 97 1.87 9.39 -6.09
CA ASP A 97 1.93 8.29 -7.04
C ASP A 97 3.28 7.59 -6.83
N GLN A 98 3.28 6.40 -6.26
CA GLN A 98 4.49 5.66 -6.01
C GLN A 98 5.23 5.39 -7.32
N ARG A 99 6.54 5.25 -7.28
CA ARG A 99 7.40 4.93 -8.41
C ARG A 99 6.85 3.74 -9.20
N GLY A 100 6.66 3.90 -10.51
CA GLY A 100 6.06 2.88 -11.38
C GLY A 100 4.53 2.95 -11.50
N PHE A 101 3.87 3.91 -10.84
CA PHE A 101 2.42 4.05 -10.84
C PHE A 101 1.95 5.48 -11.16
N GLY A 102 0.70 5.60 -11.62
CA GLY A 102 0.05 6.87 -11.87
C GLY A 102 0.80 7.75 -12.87
N LYS A 103 1.10 8.99 -12.50
CA LYS A 103 1.89 9.96 -13.27
C LYS A 103 3.39 9.91 -12.95
N SER A 104 3.80 9.09 -11.99
CA SER A 104 5.21 8.95 -11.64
C SER A 104 5.99 8.15 -12.70
N PRO A 105 7.30 8.36 -12.84
CA PRO A 105 8.11 7.67 -13.86
C PRO A 105 8.12 6.15 -13.74
N HIS A 106 8.51 5.49 -14.84
CA HIS A 106 8.67 4.04 -14.94
C HIS A 106 7.39 3.23 -14.81
N VAL A 107 6.26 3.76 -15.31
CA VAL A 107 4.93 3.13 -15.20
C VAL A 107 4.96 1.65 -15.62
N GLY A 108 4.48 0.80 -14.72
CA GLY A 108 4.39 -0.65 -14.88
C GLY A 108 5.66 -1.42 -14.53
N LEU A 109 6.80 -0.76 -14.26
CA LEU A 109 8.01 -1.41 -13.75
C LEU A 109 7.98 -1.42 -12.21
N TRP A 110 8.43 -2.54 -11.64
CA TRP A 110 8.56 -2.67 -10.18
C TRP A 110 9.75 -1.84 -9.68
N PRO A 111 9.59 -1.03 -8.61
CA PRO A 111 10.68 -0.19 -8.12
C PRO A 111 11.71 -0.92 -7.26
N GLY A 112 11.42 -2.14 -6.81
CA GLY A 112 12.16 -2.83 -5.77
C GLY A 112 11.59 -2.54 -4.38
N GLU A 113 11.59 -3.57 -3.51
CA GLU A 113 10.97 -3.53 -2.18
C GLU A 113 11.60 -2.48 -1.28
N ASN A 114 12.93 -2.40 -1.29
CA ASN A 114 13.69 -1.44 -0.48
C ASN A 114 13.53 -0.01 -1.02
N GLN A 115 13.45 0.15 -2.34
CA GLN A 115 13.31 1.47 -2.95
C GLN A 115 11.95 2.10 -2.65
N ILE A 116 10.87 1.32 -2.78
CA ILE A 116 9.52 1.84 -2.51
C ILE A 116 9.33 2.17 -1.01
N ALA A 117 9.93 1.38 -0.12
CA ALA A 117 9.96 1.67 1.31
C ALA A 117 10.80 2.92 1.63
N ARG A 118 11.92 3.12 0.94
CA ARG A 118 12.76 4.32 1.06
C ARG A 118 12.05 5.58 0.57
N ASP A 119 11.38 5.52 -0.58
CA ASP A 119 10.60 6.66 -1.09
C ASP A 119 9.54 7.11 -0.05
N PHE A 120 8.88 6.18 0.62
CA PHE A 120 7.98 6.47 1.72
C PHE A 120 8.70 7.10 2.91
N ALA A 121 9.82 6.56 3.35
CA ALA A 121 10.60 7.08 4.48
C ALA A 121 11.12 8.51 4.19
N ASP A 122 11.64 8.75 3.00
CA ASP A 122 12.11 10.06 2.56
C ASP A 122 10.98 11.09 2.52
N PHE A 123 9.76 10.67 2.12
CA PHE A 123 8.59 11.55 2.14
C PHE A 123 8.14 11.85 3.58
N ALA A 124 8.07 10.84 4.43
CA ALA A 124 7.73 11.02 5.84
C ALA A 124 8.71 11.99 6.54
N LEU A 125 10.02 11.82 6.37
CA LEU A 125 11.05 12.73 6.87
C LEU A 125 10.90 14.15 6.30
N THR A 126 10.46 14.30 5.06
CA THR A 126 10.24 15.61 4.44
C THR A 126 9.02 16.31 5.03
N LEU A 127 7.98 15.57 5.35
CA LEU A 127 6.78 16.09 6.02
C LEU A 127 7.06 16.46 7.47
N ASP A 128 7.80 15.63 8.21
CA ASP A 128 8.23 15.91 9.58
C ASP A 128 9.01 17.24 9.67
N ARG A 129 9.97 17.45 8.76
CA ARG A 129 10.68 18.73 8.67
C ARG A 129 9.80 19.94 8.30
N ARG A 130 8.74 19.71 7.50
CA ARG A 130 7.79 20.75 7.09
C ARG A 130 6.82 21.14 8.20
N TYR A 131 6.48 20.19 9.05
CA TYR A 131 5.51 20.34 10.14
C TYR A 131 6.11 19.96 11.49
N PRO A 132 7.13 20.70 11.97
CA PRO A 132 7.81 20.36 13.20
C PRO A 132 6.84 20.41 14.39
N ASN A 133 6.90 19.39 15.25
CA ASN A 133 6.04 19.22 16.43
C ASN A 133 4.55 18.92 16.12
N ILE A 134 4.21 18.62 14.88
CA ILE A 134 2.87 18.14 14.50
C ILE A 134 2.96 16.63 14.29
N PRO A 135 2.12 15.80 14.93
CA PRO A 135 2.21 14.35 14.78
C PRO A 135 2.00 13.92 13.32
N LEU A 136 2.83 12.97 12.88
CA LEU A 136 2.81 12.40 11.53
C LEU A 136 2.22 10.99 11.57
N TYR A 137 1.20 10.75 10.77
CA TYR A 137 0.50 9.48 10.64
C TYR A 137 0.66 8.90 9.25
N ALA A 138 0.64 7.57 9.15
CA ALA A 138 0.68 6.86 7.88
C ALA A 138 -0.60 6.04 7.66
N ILE A 139 -1.20 6.14 6.46
CA ILE A 139 -2.33 5.30 6.05
C ILE A 139 -1.93 4.54 4.79
N GLY A 140 -1.90 3.21 4.84
CA GLY A 140 -1.53 2.38 3.69
C GLY A 140 -2.62 1.41 3.30
N VAL A 141 -3.02 1.44 2.02
CA VAL A 141 -4.01 0.52 1.45
C VAL A 141 -3.29 -0.60 0.70
N SER A 142 -3.60 -1.85 1.00
CA SER A 142 -3.08 -3.02 0.28
C SER A 142 -1.55 -2.99 0.17
N MET A 143 -0.96 -2.84 -1.03
CA MET A 143 0.48 -2.66 -1.23
C MET A 143 1.04 -1.51 -0.38
N GLY A 144 0.32 -0.39 -0.26
CA GLY A 144 0.74 0.73 0.58
C GLY A 144 0.90 0.35 2.05
N GLY A 145 0.04 -0.54 2.57
CA GLY A 145 0.19 -1.12 3.90
C GLY A 145 1.46 -1.97 4.04
N ALA A 146 1.80 -2.75 3.01
CA ALA A 146 3.05 -3.52 2.99
C ALA A 146 4.29 -2.63 2.90
N VAL A 147 4.22 -1.52 2.17
CA VAL A 147 5.29 -0.49 2.11
C VAL A 147 5.52 0.12 3.49
N ILE A 148 4.46 0.53 4.18
CA ILE A 148 4.56 1.08 5.54
C ILE A 148 5.17 0.06 6.50
N ILE A 149 4.69 -1.19 6.50
CA ILE A 149 5.27 -2.24 7.35
C ILE A 149 6.77 -2.38 7.08
N THR A 150 7.18 -2.45 5.80
CA THR A 150 8.59 -2.63 5.43
C THR A 150 9.46 -1.45 5.87
N ALA A 151 9.00 -0.22 5.68
CA ALA A 151 9.71 0.98 6.07
C ALA A 151 9.80 1.14 7.60
N MET A 152 8.67 0.96 8.30
CA MET A 152 8.59 1.11 9.76
C MET A 152 9.35 0.02 10.53
N THR A 153 9.64 -1.11 9.91
CA THR A 153 10.38 -2.22 10.54
C THR A 153 11.81 -2.36 10.03
N SER A 154 12.31 -1.35 9.30
CA SER A 154 13.71 -1.22 8.91
C SER A 154 14.59 -0.87 10.10
N ASP A 155 15.90 -0.88 9.90
CA ASP A 155 16.88 -0.50 10.96
C ASP A 155 16.81 0.99 11.31
N ASP A 156 16.32 1.84 10.40
CA ASP A 156 16.12 3.29 10.59
C ASP A 156 14.69 3.66 10.19
N PRO A 157 13.69 3.45 11.07
CA PRO A 157 12.30 3.73 10.75
C PRO A 157 12.02 5.24 10.64
N PRO A 158 11.18 5.67 9.68
CA PRO A 158 10.82 7.08 9.56
C PRO A 158 9.98 7.57 10.76
N PRO A 159 9.95 8.88 11.04
CA PRO A 159 9.26 9.47 12.19
C PRO A 159 7.74 9.51 11.99
N VAL A 160 7.10 8.36 12.12
CA VAL A 160 5.64 8.19 12.07
C VAL A 160 5.15 7.86 13.47
N ASP A 161 4.15 8.60 13.98
CA ASP A 161 3.63 8.44 15.34
C ASP A 161 2.55 7.37 15.46
N ALA A 162 1.76 7.14 14.40
CA ALA A 162 0.83 6.01 14.33
C ALA A 162 0.55 5.61 12.89
N ALA A 163 0.14 4.35 12.68
CA ALA A 163 -0.13 3.79 11.36
C ALA A 163 -1.51 3.14 11.25
N VAL A 164 -2.12 3.25 10.07
CA VAL A 164 -3.36 2.54 9.71
C VAL A 164 -3.07 1.66 8.47
N LEU A 165 -3.26 0.38 8.63
CA LEU A 165 -3.03 -0.65 7.62
C LEU A 165 -4.38 -1.17 7.11
N VAL A 166 -4.79 -0.75 5.93
CA VAL A 166 -6.09 -1.09 5.34
C VAL A 166 -5.94 -2.25 4.38
N ALA A 167 -6.46 -3.42 4.76
CA ALA A 167 -6.33 -4.66 3.99
C ALA A 167 -4.90 -4.86 3.43
N PRO A 168 -3.84 -4.77 4.28
CA PRO A 168 -2.46 -4.73 3.80
C PRO A 168 -2.10 -5.97 2.99
N ALA A 169 -1.22 -5.80 2.00
CA ALA A 169 -0.79 -6.88 1.13
C ALA A 169 0.19 -7.81 1.86
N VAL A 170 -0.36 -8.86 2.47
CA VAL A 170 0.36 -9.85 3.28
C VAL A 170 0.24 -11.28 2.74
N TRP A 171 -0.21 -11.45 1.49
CA TRP A 171 -0.31 -12.77 0.86
C TRP A 171 1.07 -13.26 0.40
N SER A 172 1.88 -13.67 1.35
CA SER A 172 3.26 -14.13 1.12
C SER A 172 3.31 -15.53 0.51
N ARG A 173 4.49 -15.90 0.00
CA ARG A 173 4.77 -17.24 -0.54
C ARG A 173 4.52 -18.35 0.48
N SER A 174 4.67 -18.09 1.78
CA SER A 174 4.40 -19.07 2.84
C SER A 174 2.94 -19.52 2.88
N THR A 175 2.02 -18.67 2.40
CA THR A 175 0.56 -18.93 2.38
C THR A 175 0.00 -19.16 0.98
N MET A 176 0.82 -18.96 -0.07
CA MET A 176 0.43 -19.22 -1.45
C MET A 176 0.45 -20.71 -1.78
N PRO A 177 -0.49 -21.20 -2.61
CA PRO A 177 -0.41 -22.54 -3.18
C PRO A 177 0.93 -22.76 -3.91
N PHE A 178 1.51 -23.94 -3.78
CA PHE A 178 2.81 -24.26 -4.39
C PHE A 178 2.84 -24.06 -5.91
N SER A 179 1.75 -24.43 -6.59
CA SER A 179 1.61 -24.21 -8.04
C SER A 179 1.69 -22.73 -8.45
N TYR A 180 1.12 -21.82 -7.64
CA TYR A 180 1.19 -20.38 -7.90
C TYR A 180 2.63 -19.85 -7.75
N ARG A 181 3.35 -20.36 -6.76
CA ARG A 181 4.76 -19.99 -6.53
C ARG A 181 5.64 -20.40 -7.72
N ILE A 182 5.48 -21.63 -8.22
CA ILE A 182 6.21 -22.12 -9.39
C ILE A 182 5.83 -21.33 -10.63
N ALA A 183 4.54 -21.17 -10.91
CA ALA A 183 4.07 -20.44 -12.08
C ALA A 183 4.56 -19.00 -12.11
N LEU A 184 4.52 -18.31 -10.96
CA LEU A 184 5.03 -16.94 -10.84
C LEU A 184 6.55 -16.87 -11.04
N TRP A 185 7.29 -17.79 -10.43
CA TRP A 185 8.74 -17.85 -10.60
C TRP A 185 9.15 -18.11 -12.05
N LEU A 186 8.57 -19.14 -12.69
CA LEU A 186 8.81 -19.46 -14.10
C LEU A 186 8.45 -18.26 -14.99
N GLY A 187 7.26 -17.69 -14.83
CA GLY A 187 6.82 -16.55 -15.62
C GLY A 187 7.75 -15.34 -15.47
N ALA A 188 8.17 -15.01 -14.25
CA ALA A 188 9.06 -13.89 -13.98
C ALA A 188 10.47 -14.09 -14.56
N HIS A 189 10.95 -15.33 -14.72
CA HIS A 189 12.29 -15.65 -15.25
C HIS A 189 12.30 -16.11 -16.71
N THR A 190 11.14 -16.25 -17.36
CA THR A 190 11.04 -16.60 -18.79
C THR A 190 10.33 -15.55 -19.62
N MET A 191 9.32 -14.88 -19.05
CA MET A 191 8.48 -13.88 -19.71
C MET A 191 8.21 -12.68 -18.78
N PRO A 192 9.23 -12.00 -18.23
CA PRO A 192 9.06 -10.98 -17.18
C PRO A 192 8.14 -9.82 -17.60
N SER A 193 8.23 -9.38 -18.84
CA SER A 193 7.44 -8.27 -19.39
C SER A 193 6.04 -8.67 -19.87
N ALA A 194 5.70 -9.96 -19.88
CA ALA A 194 4.37 -10.39 -20.27
C ALA A 194 3.31 -9.84 -19.29
N LYS A 195 2.15 -9.47 -19.83
CA LYS A 195 1.05 -8.84 -19.11
C LYS A 195 -0.20 -9.72 -19.18
N PRO A 196 -0.29 -10.78 -18.36
CA PRO A 196 -1.46 -11.62 -18.33
C PRO A 196 -2.68 -10.81 -17.90
N SER A 197 -3.80 -10.99 -18.56
CA SER A 197 -5.04 -10.35 -18.20
C SER A 197 -5.65 -11.04 -16.99
N GLY A 198 -6.00 -10.26 -15.97
CA GLY A 198 -6.83 -10.71 -14.84
C GLY A 198 -8.33 -10.80 -15.17
N ARG A 199 -8.72 -10.51 -16.44
CA ARG A 199 -10.12 -10.57 -16.87
C ARG A 199 -10.64 -12.01 -16.73
N GLY A 200 -11.78 -12.18 -16.08
CA GLY A 200 -12.38 -13.50 -15.89
C GLY A 200 -12.01 -14.19 -14.57
N LEU A 201 -11.18 -13.62 -13.72
CA LEU A 201 -10.95 -14.17 -12.36
C LEU A 201 -12.17 -14.00 -11.44
N GLY A 202 -13.17 -13.21 -11.84
CA GLY A 202 -14.44 -13.03 -11.11
C GLY A 202 -14.27 -12.43 -9.71
N ARG A 203 -13.15 -11.78 -9.42
CA ARG A 203 -12.89 -11.17 -8.11
C ARG A 203 -13.39 -9.73 -8.08
N GLN A 204 -14.17 -9.42 -7.06
CA GLN A 204 -14.69 -8.09 -6.80
C GLN A 204 -13.87 -7.44 -5.67
N ALA A 205 -13.45 -6.18 -5.88
CA ALA A 205 -12.62 -5.47 -4.92
C ALA A 205 -13.42 -4.48 -4.03
N SER A 206 -14.66 -4.13 -4.41
CA SER A 206 -15.54 -3.19 -3.72
C SER A 206 -17.00 -3.47 -4.07
N ASP A 207 -17.94 -3.06 -3.22
CA ASP A 207 -19.38 -3.01 -3.56
C ASP A 207 -19.78 -1.72 -4.29
N ASN A 208 -18.89 -0.73 -4.33
CA ASN A 208 -19.09 0.51 -5.07
C ASN A 208 -18.83 0.31 -6.57
N ILE A 209 -19.86 -0.12 -7.28
CA ILE A 209 -19.75 -0.49 -8.71
C ILE A 209 -19.45 0.71 -9.59
N GLU A 210 -19.97 1.90 -9.27
CA GLU A 210 -19.72 3.11 -10.06
C GLU A 210 -18.24 3.53 -9.94
N MET A 211 -17.66 3.46 -8.75
CA MET A 211 -16.23 3.68 -8.55
C MET A 211 -15.39 2.66 -9.33
N LEU A 212 -15.75 1.36 -9.32
CA LEU A 212 -15.06 0.33 -10.10
C LEU A 212 -15.14 0.60 -11.61
N ARG A 213 -16.27 1.10 -12.10
CA ARG A 213 -16.45 1.51 -13.51
C ARG A 213 -15.57 2.73 -13.85
N ASP A 214 -15.52 3.73 -12.96
CA ASP A 214 -14.65 4.91 -13.13
C ASP A 214 -13.17 4.47 -13.19
N ALA A 215 -12.70 3.66 -12.24
CA ALA A 215 -11.35 3.11 -12.23
C ALA A 215 -11.05 2.28 -13.50
N SER A 216 -12.03 1.54 -14.03
CA SER A 216 -11.86 0.77 -15.27
C SER A 216 -11.64 1.64 -16.52
N ARG A 217 -12.09 2.88 -16.51
CA ARG A 217 -11.92 3.86 -17.60
C ARG A 217 -10.70 4.75 -17.41
N ASP A 218 -10.20 4.85 -16.19
CA ASP A 218 -9.04 5.68 -15.87
C ASP A 218 -7.77 5.11 -16.51
N LEU A 219 -7.08 5.93 -17.29
CA LEU A 219 -5.87 5.53 -18.03
C LEU A 219 -4.63 5.39 -17.14
N LEU A 220 -4.65 6.01 -15.96
CA LEU A 220 -3.53 5.94 -15.00
C LEU A 220 -3.62 4.72 -14.09
N PHE A 221 -4.80 4.10 -13.99
CA PHE A 221 -4.96 2.82 -13.30
C PHE A 221 -4.42 1.68 -14.19
N ILE A 222 -3.43 0.91 -13.71
CA ILE A 222 -2.79 -0.15 -14.48
C ILE A 222 -3.72 -1.38 -14.54
N LYS A 223 -4.16 -1.74 -15.75
CA LYS A 223 -5.11 -2.85 -15.98
C LYS A 223 -4.43 -4.14 -16.43
N GLU A 224 -3.24 -4.02 -16.97
CA GLU A 224 -2.44 -5.14 -17.47
C GLU A 224 -1.06 -5.08 -16.82
N THR A 225 -0.83 -5.99 -15.90
CA THR A 225 0.35 -5.97 -15.02
C THR A 225 1.42 -6.91 -15.54
N ARG A 226 2.66 -6.45 -15.57
CA ARG A 226 3.84 -7.26 -15.89
C ARG A 226 4.02 -8.36 -14.84
N ILE A 227 4.46 -9.54 -15.28
CA ILE A 227 4.69 -10.68 -14.37
C ILE A 227 5.82 -10.36 -13.37
N ASP A 228 6.89 -9.68 -13.81
CA ASP A 228 7.97 -9.28 -12.91
C ASP A 228 7.52 -8.27 -11.82
N SER A 229 6.56 -7.40 -12.13
CA SER A 229 5.97 -6.50 -11.14
C SER A 229 5.10 -7.26 -10.12
N ILE A 230 4.38 -8.31 -10.53
CA ILE A 230 3.66 -9.21 -9.61
C ILE A 230 4.67 -9.99 -8.74
N TYR A 231 5.79 -10.42 -9.32
CA TYR A 231 6.84 -11.11 -8.59
C TYR A 231 7.48 -10.20 -7.52
N GLY A 232 7.77 -8.94 -7.87
CA GLY A 232 8.26 -7.94 -6.93
C GLY A 232 7.25 -7.60 -5.83
N LEU A 233 5.96 -7.43 -6.17
CA LEU A 233 4.91 -7.28 -5.15
C LEU A 233 4.90 -8.49 -4.18
N THR A 234 5.12 -9.70 -4.69
CA THR A 234 5.16 -10.90 -3.84
C THR A 234 6.36 -10.87 -2.88
N ASN A 235 7.52 -10.36 -3.31
CA ASN A 235 8.68 -10.16 -2.43
C ASN A 235 8.31 -9.16 -1.31
N LEU A 236 7.66 -8.04 -1.64
CA LEU A 236 7.20 -7.07 -0.65
C LEU A 236 6.19 -7.69 0.34
N MET A 237 5.28 -8.53 -0.15
CA MET A 237 4.32 -9.27 0.71
C MET A 237 5.02 -10.26 1.65
N ASP A 238 6.10 -10.90 1.22
CA ASP A 238 6.92 -11.77 2.07
C ASP A 238 7.56 -10.97 3.23
N LEU A 239 8.14 -9.79 2.92
CA LEU A 239 8.71 -8.88 3.92
C LEU A 239 7.63 -8.38 4.89
N ALA A 240 6.51 -7.89 4.37
CA ALA A 240 5.42 -7.37 5.19
C ALA A 240 4.85 -8.43 6.15
N GLN A 241 4.54 -9.65 5.66
CA GLN A 241 4.03 -10.72 6.51
C GLN A 241 5.06 -11.18 7.54
N SER A 242 6.35 -11.16 7.20
CA SER A 242 7.41 -11.55 8.14
C SER A 242 7.59 -10.53 9.25
N ASN A 243 7.43 -9.24 8.96
CA ASN A 243 7.80 -8.14 9.84
C ASN A 243 6.61 -7.45 10.53
N VAL A 244 5.35 -7.72 10.15
CA VAL A 244 4.18 -7.01 10.70
C VAL A 244 4.09 -7.04 12.23
N GLY A 245 4.62 -8.09 12.86
CA GLY A 245 4.76 -8.22 14.32
C GLY A 245 5.80 -7.28 14.95
N ARG A 246 6.59 -6.55 14.16
CA ARG A 246 7.64 -5.64 14.62
C ARG A 246 7.26 -4.16 14.50
N MET A 247 6.01 -3.85 14.13
CA MET A 247 5.54 -2.45 14.03
C MET A 247 5.85 -1.69 15.31
N PRO A 248 6.62 -0.58 15.26
CA PRO A 248 7.14 0.07 16.47
C PRO A 248 6.17 1.12 17.07
N VAL A 249 5.09 1.47 16.36
CA VAL A 249 4.16 2.53 16.73
C VAL A 249 2.74 2.00 16.91
N PRO A 250 1.84 2.74 17.59
CA PRO A 250 0.42 2.42 17.61
C PRO A 250 -0.10 2.17 16.20
N THR A 251 -0.74 1.01 16.00
CA THR A 251 -1.12 0.59 14.65
C THR A 251 -2.51 -0.02 14.65
N LEU A 252 -3.36 0.47 13.73
CA LEU A 252 -4.68 -0.04 13.45
C LEU A 252 -4.65 -0.90 12.17
N TYR A 253 -5.02 -2.17 12.30
CA TYR A 253 -5.11 -3.12 11.19
C TYR A 253 -6.57 -3.35 10.82
N LEU A 254 -6.98 -2.96 9.61
CA LEU A 254 -8.34 -3.08 9.11
C LEU A 254 -8.47 -4.22 8.11
N TYR A 255 -9.54 -5.02 8.21
CA TYR A 255 -9.83 -6.07 7.24
C TYR A 255 -11.33 -6.23 7.03
N GLY A 256 -11.74 -6.44 5.77
CA GLY A 256 -13.12 -6.64 5.36
C GLY A 256 -13.46 -8.13 5.16
N ALA A 257 -14.62 -8.55 5.66
CA ALA A 257 -15.07 -9.94 5.54
C ALA A 257 -15.26 -10.39 4.09
N LYS A 258 -15.57 -9.44 3.20
CA LYS A 258 -15.81 -9.69 1.77
C LYS A 258 -14.57 -9.47 0.90
N ASP A 259 -13.37 -9.27 1.49
CA ASP A 259 -12.13 -9.14 0.73
C ASP A 259 -11.84 -10.40 -0.10
N GLN A 260 -11.84 -10.24 -1.42
CA GLN A 260 -11.54 -11.30 -2.39
C GLN A 260 -10.12 -11.19 -2.97
N ILE A 261 -9.36 -10.17 -2.58
CA ILE A 261 -8.01 -9.88 -3.12
C ILE A 261 -6.94 -10.46 -2.20
N ILE A 262 -6.99 -10.14 -0.90
CA ILE A 262 -6.09 -10.71 0.09
C ILE A 262 -6.80 -11.89 0.77
N PRO A 263 -6.28 -13.12 0.62
CA PRO A 263 -6.93 -14.28 1.21
C PRO A 263 -6.99 -14.21 2.75
N LYS A 264 -8.14 -14.56 3.31
CA LYS A 264 -8.38 -14.56 4.75
C LYS A 264 -7.31 -15.31 5.55
N ASN A 265 -6.86 -16.50 5.08
CA ASN A 265 -5.83 -17.26 5.77
C ASN A 265 -4.49 -16.52 5.89
N ALA A 266 -4.10 -15.76 4.86
CA ALA A 266 -2.90 -14.93 4.90
C ALA A 266 -3.05 -13.80 5.93
N THR A 267 -4.23 -13.17 5.98
CA THR A 267 -4.56 -12.13 6.96
C THR A 267 -4.59 -12.68 8.38
N VAL A 268 -5.17 -13.85 8.64
CA VAL A 268 -5.18 -14.46 9.97
C VAL A 268 -3.75 -14.66 10.48
N ILE A 269 -2.86 -15.23 9.67
CA ILE A 269 -1.44 -15.43 10.04
C ILE A 269 -0.74 -14.09 10.30
N ALA A 270 -1.00 -13.08 9.47
CA ALA A 270 -0.44 -11.75 9.68
C ALA A 270 -0.94 -11.10 10.97
N VAL A 271 -2.25 -11.20 11.26
CA VAL A 271 -2.87 -10.66 12.48
C VAL A 271 -2.35 -11.38 13.74
N GLU A 272 -2.16 -12.70 13.70
CA GLU A 272 -1.55 -13.44 14.82
C GLU A 272 -0.12 -12.97 15.11
N LYS A 273 0.69 -12.76 14.09
CA LYS A 273 2.02 -12.14 14.25
C LYS A 273 1.92 -10.69 14.73
N PHE A 274 1.03 -9.91 14.15
CA PHE A 274 0.82 -8.51 14.52
C PHE A 274 0.50 -8.36 16.00
N LEU A 275 -0.31 -9.25 16.56
CA LEU A 275 -0.71 -9.24 17.96
C LEU A 275 0.25 -9.99 18.91
N SER A 276 1.37 -10.52 18.44
CA SER A 276 2.38 -11.16 19.32
C SER A 276 2.92 -10.20 20.39
N GLU A 277 2.91 -8.89 20.08
CA GLU A 277 3.18 -7.80 21.02
C GLU A 277 1.99 -6.82 20.97
N PRO A 278 0.96 -7.01 21.81
CA PRO A 278 -0.34 -6.33 21.63
C PRO A 278 -0.34 -4.84 21.97
N LYS A 279 0.69 -4.31 22.65
CA LYS A 279 0.71 -2.93 23.11
C LYS A 279 0.62 -1.95 21.93
N GLY A 280 -0.41 -1.10 21.95
CA GLY A 280 -0.66 -0.11 20.90
C GLY A 280 -1.16 -0.69 19.59
N ARG A 281 -1.51 -1.99 19.52
CA ARG A 281 -1.98 -2.67 18.32
C ARG A 281 -3.45 -3.00 18.39
N ARG A 282 -4.18 -2.61 17.36
CA ARG A 282 -5.64 -2.81 17.27
C ARG A 282 -5.99 -3.43 15.92
N VAL A 283 -6.93 -4.36 15.95
CA VAL A 283 -7.51 -4.97 14.75
C VAL A 283 -8.97 -4.57 14.67
N ALA A 284 -9.44 -4.20 13.49
CA ALA A 284 -10.85 -3.96 13.21
C ALA A 284 -11.32 -4.83 12.04
N PHE A 285 -12.49 -5.45 12.20
CA PHE A 285 -13.07 -6.36 11.23
C PHE A 285 -14.46 -5.86 10.82
N TYR A 286 -14.61 -5.58 9.52
CA TYR A 286 -15.83 -5.04 8.94
C TYR A 286 -16.58 -6.13 8.19
N ASP A 287 -17.77 -6.55 8.67
CA ASP A 287 -18.57 -7.63 8.10
C ASP A 287 -18.99 -7.35 6.64
N ASN A 288 -19.20 -6.09 6.29
CA ASN A 288 -19.57 -5.66 4.96
C ASN A 288 -18.38 -5.12 4.13
N GLY A 289 -17.21 -4.96 4.74
CA GLY A 289 -16.03 -4.41 4.08
C GLY A 289 -15.49 -5.31 2.97
N TRP A 290 -15.10 -4.70 1.87
CA TRP A 290 -14.37 -5.30 0.77
C TRP A 290 -12.89 -4.93 0.83
N HIS A 291 -12.13 -5.25 -0.20
CA HIS A 291 -10.71 -4.90 -0.26
C HIS A 291 -10.46 -3.38 -0.29
N MET A 292 -11.28 -2.66 -1.05
CA MET A 292 -11.17 -1.20 -1.21
C MET A 292 -12.06 -0.45 -0.19
N MET A 293 -12.05 -0.87 1.08
CA MET A 293 -13.01 -0.40 2.09
C MET A 293 -13.04 1.11 2.33
N LEU A 294 -12.00 1.85 1.94
CA LEU A 294 -12.00 3.33 1.94
C LEU A 294 -12.75 3.95 0.75
N ARG A 295 -13.23 3.12 -0.18
CA ARG A 295 -13.99 3.49 -1.37
C ARG A 295 -15.27 2.66 -1.52
N ASP A 296 -15.58 1.78 -0.56
CA ASP A 296 -16.84 1.05 -0.48
C ASP A 296 -18.00 2.00 -0.19
N LEU A 297 -19.23 1.52 -0.36
CA LEU A 297 -20.43 2.30 -0.05
C LEU A 297 -20.52 2.68 1.45
N ASP A 298 -19.89 1.90 2.33
CA ASP A 298 -19.80 2.16 3.79
C ASP A 298 -18.45 2.80 4.20
N ALA A 299 -17.75 3.45 3.26
CA ALA A 299 -16.42 4.05 3.51
C ALA A 299 -16.44 5.10 4.63
N GLU A 300 -17.52 5.87 4.78
CA GLU A 300 -17.66 6.90 5.80
C GLU A 300 -17.49 6.32 7.21
N ARG A 301 -18.08 5.16 7.49
CA ARG A 301 -17.94 4.44 8.78
C ARG A 301 -16.48 4.10 9.08
N VAL A 302 -15.74 3.63 8.07
CA VAL A 302 -14.32 3.29 8.22
C VAL A 302 -13.50 4.55 8.47
N LEU A 303 -13.81 5.66 7.79
CA LEU A 303 -13.12 6.94 7.96
C LEU A 303 -13.34 7.56 9.35
N VAL A 304 -14.55 7.42 9.92
CA VAL A 304 -14.85 7.82 11.29
C VAL A 304 -13.99 7.03 12.30
N ASP A 305 -13.83 5.73 12.10
CA ASP A 305 -12.98 4.89 12.95
C ASP A 305 -11.50 5.27 12.84
N ILE A 306 -11.04 5.58 11.62
CA ILE A 306 -9.66 6.04 11.38
C ILE A 306 -9.41 7.37 12.09
N ASP A 307 -10.30 8.36 11.93
CA ASP A 307 -10.17 9.65 12.61
C ASP A 307 -10.14 9.50 14.13
N ALA A 308 -11.04 8.66 14.69
CA ALA A 308 -11.05 8.37 16.12
C ALA A 308 -9.74 7.74 16.61
N PHE A 309 -9.21 6.78 15.86
CA PHE A 309 -7.91 6.13 16.18
C PHE A 309 -6.74 7.11 16.10
N LEU A 310 -6.69 7.99 15.11
CA LEU A 310 -5.62 8.99 14.97
C LEU A 310 -5.65 10.02 16.10
N LYS A 311 -6.84 10.35 16.62
CA LYS A 311 -7.01 11.26 17.78
C LYS A 311 -6.57 10.62 19.10
N ASP A 312 -6.97 9.38 19.32
CA ASP A 312 -6.57 8.62 20.52
C ASP A 312 -6.56 7.11 20.22
N PRO A 313 -5.39 6.53 19.95
CA PRO A 313 -5.25 5.10 19.68
C PRO A 313 -5.67 4.19 20.83
N SER A 314 -5.89 4.72 22.05
CA SER A 314 -6.29 3.94 23.22
C SER A 314 -7.80 3.70 23.31
N GLN A 315 -8.62 4.55 22.65
CA GLN A 315 -10.09 4.48 22.73
C GLN A 315 -10.67 3.41 21.78
N PRO A 316 -11.79 2.76 22.15
CA PRO A 316 -12.53 1.89 21.24
C PRO A 316 -12.95 2.62 19.96
N LEU A 317 -13.08 1.88 18.86
CA LEU A 317 -13.57 2.45 17.61
C LEU A 317 -15.08 2.74 17.68
N PRO A 318 -15.54 3.90 17.15
CA PRO A 318 -16.96 4.27 17.18
C PRO A 318 -17.90 3.24 16.57
N SER A 319 -17.46 2.54 15.53
CA SER A 319 -18.26 1.51 14.87
C SER A 319 -18.38 0.20 15.66
N GLY A 320 -17.52 -0.03 16.66
CA GLY A 320 -17.36 -1.32 17.33
C GLY A 320 -16.69 -2.39 16.47
N ALA A 321 -16.07 -2.03 15.34
CA ALA A 321 -15.41 -2.98 14.46
C ALA A 321 -14.21 -3.70 15.10
N ASP A 322 -13.66 -3.16 16.18
CA ASP A 322 -12.58 -3.74 16.98
C ASP A 322 -13.07 -4.73 18.06
N ILE A 323 -14.38 -4.76 18.34
CA ILE A 323 -14.96 -5.70 19.30
C ILE A 323 -14.90 -7.12 18.71
N ASP A 324 -14.26 -8.02 19.43
CA ASP A 324 -14.08 -9.43 19.02
C ASP A 324 -13.55 -9.62 17.59
N ALA A 325 -12.86 -8.61 17.07
CA ALA A 325 -12.43 -8.54 15.66
C ALA A 325 -11.62 -9.77 15.23
N VAL A 326 -10.72 -10.27 16.07
CA VAL A 326 -9.87 -11.43 15.78
C VAL A 326 -10.69 -12.73 15.74
N GLU A 327 -11.65 -12.88 16.65
CA GLU A 327 -12.53 -14.06 16.66
C GLU A 327 -13.44 -14.04 15.44
N ARG A 328 -14.05 -12.90 15.15
CA ARG A 328 -14.88 -12.68 13.95
C ARG A 328 -14.08 -12.93 12.67
N LEU A 329 -12.84 -12.44 12.57
CA LEU A 329 -11.95 -12.73 11.46
C LEU A 329 -11.71 -14.25 11.31
N LYS A 330 -11.46 -14.98 12.41
CA LYS A 330 -11.19 -16.42 12.36
C LYS A 330 -12.43 -17.24 11.97
N THR A 331 -13.59 -16.86 12.47
CA THR A 331 -14.85 -17.62 12.32
C THR A 331 -15.69 -17.25 11.10
N ALA A 332 -15.50 -16.05 10.51
CA ALA A 332 -16.24 -15.63 9.32
C ALA A 332 -16.16 -16.68 8.21
N LYS A 333 -17.31 -17.13 7.70
CA LYS A 333 -17.39 -18.00 6.52
C LYS A 333 -17.03 -17.19 5.27
N LYS A 334 -16.35 -17.84 4.31
CA LYS A 334 -16.13 -17.25 2.98
C LYS A 334 -17.44 -17.14 2.23
#